data_bbd10afc259fd67207ad60b03e50cb5c
#
_entry.id   bbd10afc259fd67207ad60b03e50cb5c
#
_cell.length_a   1.000
_cell.length_b   1.000
_cell.length_c   1.000
_cell.angle_alpha   90.00
_cell.angle_beta   90.00
_cell.angle_gamma   90.00
#
_symmetry.space_group_name_H-M   'P 1'
#
loop_
_entity.id
_entity.type
_entity.pdbx_description
1 polymer ?
#
loop_
_entity_poly.entity_id
_entity_poly.type
_entity_poly.pdbx_seq_one_letter_code
_entity_poly.pdbx_strand_id
1 'polypeptide(L)'
;MNDPEANEDTHVLRRADLRAAARPPTRSPRPRRSAAEPPVNAPQPLNEPKSRPTPARRAATAKASPASRSRRRPSRWNEEARRNHAFNTCLGWTILGAIVPGLTLSRSRAPRRRVTGLTIIGLLLIGLTIAVFFILANPTVAASIVVRPKLLTALTWGLPSLAVALVALLTFSHLDLRPQGITRGQRWVSTILVTALCTTIATPLAVAGRYAYDQDHMLGRIFTDKRSGTRPSINYNQDVKAIWAAKPRVNVLLVGADDSKVRNYRAENSMNTDTIMVASINTSNGDTSIFQIPRNTARMPFPSDSPLHRDFPNGFVGKDGDGNNPDYMANEIWSTVKARYVDRMGATDYPGADALKLATGEALGLKIDYFVMLDIDGLQTVSYTHLRAHET
;
A
#
# COMPACT_ATOMS: atom_id res chain seq x y z
N MET A 1 54.02 -15.62 28.53
CA MET A 1 54.25 -14.70 29.65
C MET A 1 53.43 -13.47 29.35
N ASN A 2 52.38 -13.31 30.15
CA ASN A 2 51.41 -12.19 30.26
C ASN A 2 50.38 -11.97 29.14
N ASP A 3 49.22 -12.58 29.35
CA ASP A 3 47.89 -11.97 29.07
C ASP A 3 47.68 -10.71 29.92
N PRO A 4 46.85 -9.77 29.47
CA PRO A 4 45.75 -9.40 30.35
C PRO A 4 44.37 -9.43 29.65
N GLU A 5 43.45 -10.08 30.34
CA GLU A 5 41.99 -9.99 30.25
C GLU A 5 41.49 -8.53 30.21
N ALA A 6 40.63 -8.25 29.29
CA ALA A 6 39.72 -7.10 29.36
C ALA A 6 38.27 -7.58 29.42
N ASN A 7 37.75 -7.45 30.60
CA ASN A 7 36.39 -7.67 31.07
C ASN A 7 35.46 -6.68 30.41
N GLU A 8 34.49 -7.09 29.59
CA GLU A 8 33.34 -6.27 29.18
C GLU A 8 32.07 -6.80 29.87
N ASP A 9 31.72 -6.13 30.96
CA ASP A 9 30.45 -6.26 31.64
C ASP A 9 29.32 -5.74 30.77
N THR A 10 28.58 -6.66 30.15
CA THR A 10 27.30 -6.38 29.52
C THR A 10 26.20 -6.34 30.58
N HIS A 11 25.80 -5.13 31.00
CA HIS A 11 24.62 -4.88 31.82
C HIS A 11 23.33 -5.27 31.07
N VAL A 12 22.83 -6.45 31.36
CA VAL A 12 21.47 -6.86 31.02
C VAL A 12 20.51 -6.22 32.02
N LEU A 13 19.90 -5.10 31.64
CA LEU A 13 18.80 -4.47 32.40
C LEU A 13 17.56 -5.38 32.35
N ARG A 14 17.24 -6.02 33.48
CA ARG A 14 16.03 -6.82 33.68
C ARG A 14 14.78 -5.94 33.62
N ARG A 15 13.79 -6.43 32.92
CA ARG A 15 12.43 -5.84 32.71
C ARG A 15 11.58 -5.61 33.98
N ALA A 16 12.16 -5.75 35.19
CA ALA A 16 11.46 -5.64 36.45
C ALA A 16 11.40 -4.22 37.04
N ASP A 17 12.28 -3.29 36.62
CA ASP A 17 12.42 -1.99 37.30
C ASP A 17 11.58 -0.85 36.70
N LEU A 18 10.80 -1.11 35.67
CA LEU A 18 9.93 -0.10 35.01
C LEU A 18 8.47 -0.08 35.52
N ARG A 19 8.12 -0.83 36.60
CA ARG A 19 6.77 -0.84 37.16
C ARG A 19 6.57 -0.01 38.47
N ALA A 20 7.58 0.68 38.96
CA ALA A 20 7.53 1.40 40.24
C ALA A 20 7.27 2.92 40.18
N ALA A 21 7.10 3.51 38.98
CA ALA A 21 7.03 4.97 38.83
C ALA A 21 5.71 5.51 38.23
N ALA A 22 4.56 4.89 38.47
CA ALA A 22 3.27 5.46 38.07
C ALA A 22 2.18 5.15 39.07
N ARG A 23 2.17 5.82 40.24
CA ARG A 23 1.00 5.98 41.08
C ARG A 23 0.56 7.45 41.08
N PRO A 24 -0.69 7.78 40.72
CA PRO A 24 -1.25 9.12 40.88
C PRO A 24 -1.65 9.36 42.34
N PRO A 25 -1.63 10.63 42.82
CA PRO A 25 -1.89 10.98 44.20
C PRO A 25 -3.37 10.77 44.57
N THR A 26 -3.58 10.19 45.76
CA THR A 26 -4.87 10.02 46.42
C THR A 26 -5.47 11.37 46.77
N ARG A 27 -6.70 11.61 46.31
CA ARG A 27 -7.55 12.73 46.74
C ARG A 27 -8.11 12.46 48.12
N SER A 28 -7.86 13.37 49.07
CA SER A 28 -8.46 13.48 50.40
C SER A 28 -9.99 13.74 50.33
N PRO A 29 -10.79 13.27 51.30
CA PRO A 29 -12.24 13.43 51.29
C PRO A 29 -12.65 14.83 51.77
N ARG A 30 -13.59 15.45 51.08
CA ARG A 30 -14.32 16.66 51.53
C ARG A 30 -15.37 16.30 52.56
N PRO A 31 -15.58 17.19 53.58
CA PRO A 31 -16.54 16.92 54.67
C PRO A 31 -17.98 17.07 54.22
N ARG A 32 -18.84 16.19 54.77
CA ARG A 32 -20.32 16.20 54.67
C ARG A 32 -20.87 17.50 55.28
N ARG A 33 -21.65 18.23 54.53
CA ARG A 33 -22.56 19.26 55.07
C ARG A 33 -23.83 18.59 55.56
N SER A 34 -24.13 18.89 56.83
CA SER A 34 -25.29 18.56 57.61
C SER A 34 -26.59 19.05 57.00
N ALA A 35 -27.62 18.22 57.11
CA ALA A 35 -29.00 18.53 56.77
C ALA A 35 -29.56 19.54 57.78
N ALA A 36 -30.27 20.55 57.29
CA ALA A 36 -31.10 21.44 58.07
C ALA A 36 -32.58 21.11 57.84
N GLU A 37 -33.29 20.86 58.90
CA GLU A 37 -34.73 20.61 58.98
C GLU A 37 -35.54 21.85 58.60
N PRO A 38 -36.81 21.68 58.11
CA PRO A 38 -37.72 22.79 57.80
C PRO A 38 -38.48 23.23 59.05
N PRO A 39 -38.84 24.54 59.16
CA PRO A 39 -39.69 24.99 60.29
C PRO A 39 -41.18 24.76 60.00
N VAL A 40 -41.87 24.44 61.13
CA VAL A 40 -43.28 24.18 61.27
C VAL A 40 -44.02 25.50 61.54
N ASN A 41 -45.30 25.58 61.02
CA ASN A 41 -46.44 26.34 61.48
C ASN A 41 -46.51 27.86 61.41
N ALA A 42 -47.56 28.27 60.71
CA ALA A 42 -48.59 29.19 61.25
C ALA A 42 -49.79 29.29 60.31
N PRO A 43 -50.94 29.78 60.77
CA PRO A 43 -52.23 29.12 60.54
C PRO A 43 -53.15 29.85 59.55
N GLN A 44 -54.21 29.14 59.17
CA GLN A 44 -55.31 29.64 58.36
C GLN A 44 -56.19 30.66 59.15
N PRO A 45 -56.92 31.51 58.45
CA PRO A 45 -58.22 31.96 58.93
C PRO A 45 -59.37 31.49 58.02
N LEU A 46 -60.44 31.11 58.74
CA LEU A 46 -61.73 30.71 58.33
C LEU A 46 -62.59 31.93 57.89
N ASN A 47 -63.68 31.55 57.20
CA ASN A 47 -64.99 32.30 57.12
C ASN A 47 -65.19 33.22 55.93
N GLU A 48 -66.30 33.35 55.33
CA GLU A 48 -67.66 32.78 55.42
C GLU A 48 -68.43 33.23 54.14
N PRO A 49 -69.65 32.72 53.91
CA PRO A 49 -70.32 32.79 52.61
C PRO A 49 -71.27 34.01 52.45
N LYS A 50 -71.46 34.51 51.25
CA LYS A 50 -72.68 35.36 50.96
C LYS A 50 -73.21 35.16 49.55
N SER A 51 -74.40 34.61 49.52
CA SER A 51 -75.64 34.97 48.85
C SER A 51 -75.71 35.20 47.34
N ARG A 52 -76.53 34.35 46.74
CA ARG A 52 -77.25 34.55 45.47
C ARG A 52 -77.99 35.87 45.44
N PRO A 53 -78.23 36.40 44.25
CA PRO A 53 -79.53 36.28 43.61
C PRO A 53 -79.50 35.99 42.09
N THR A 54 -80.55 35.28 41.65
CA THR A 54 -81.05 35.04 40.29
C THR A 54 -82.04 36.19 39.89
N PRO A 55 -82.64 36.24 38.67
CA PRO A 55 -82.12 36.09 37.28
C PRO A 55 -82.50 37.28 36.38
N ALA A 56 -81.86 37.44 35.22
CA ALA A 56 -82.50 38.17 34.14
C ALA A 56 -82.05 37.61 32.76
N ARG A 57 -83.06 37.15 32.11
CA ARG A 57 -83.14 36.64 30.75
C ARG A 57 -82.81 37.74 29.74
N ARG A 58 -81.75 37.52 28.90
CA ARG A 58 -81.66 38.17 27.56
C ARG A 58 -80.97 37.24 26.58
N ALA A 59 -81.71 36.91 25.53
CA ALA A 59 -81.23 36.21 24.35
C ALA A 59 -80.22 37.09 23.57
N ALA A 60 -79.13 36.53 23.28
CA ALA A 60 -78.21 37.06 22.27
C ALA A 60 -77.42 35.87 21.62
N THR A 61 -77.71 35.70 20.40
CA THR A 61 -77.00 35.00 19.32
C THR A 61 -75.67 34.41 19.67
N ALA A 62 -75.59 33.06 19.73
CA ALA A 62 -74.37 32.29 19.80
C ALA A 62 -73.58 32.41 18.48
N LYS A 63 -72.52 33.22 18.48
CA LYS A 63 -71.41 33.05 17.53
C LYS A 63 -70.64 31.81 17.97
N ALA A 64 -70.69 30.75 17.15
CA ALA A 64 -69.89 29.53 17.32
C ALA A 64 -68.44 29.90 17.36
N SER A 65 -67.82 29.77 18.52
CA SER A 65 -66.35 29.78 18.65
C SER A 65 -65.77 28.60 17.89
N PRO A 66 -64.66 28.77 17.07
CA PRO A 66 -64.05 27.66 16.42
C PRO A 66 -63.50 26.72 17.51
N ALA A 67 -64.00 25.51 17.48
CA ALA A 67 -63.52 24.43 18.33
C ALA A 67 -61.96 24.39 18.30
N SER A 68 -61.34 24.67 19.42
CA SER A 68 -59.92 24.45 19.62
C SER A 68 -59.67 22.98 19.32
N ARG A 69 -59.15 22.69 18.13
CA ARG A 69 -58.59 21.38 17.82
C ARG A 69 -57.49 21.11 18.85
N SER A 70 -57.83 20.42 19.92
CA SER A 70 -56.84 19.86 20.84
C SER A 70 -55.87 19.01 19.98
N ARG A 71 -54.66 19.53 19.72
CA ARG A 71 -53.57 18.73 19.17
C ARG A 71 -53.36 17.59 20.17
N ARG A 72 -54.00 16.44 19.91
CA ARG A 72 -53.72 15.20 20.62
C ARG A 72 -52.19 14.99 20.55
N ARG A 73 -51.50 15.06 21.67
CA ARG A 73 -50.09 14.66 21.75
C ARG A 73 -50.01 13.27 21.17
N PRO A 74 -49.11 13.02 20.19
CA PRO A 74 -48.95 11.68 19.63
C PRO A 74 -48.65 10.70 20.74
N SER A 75 -49.28 9.53 20.72
CA SER A 75 -49.05 8.50 21.73
C SER A 75 -47.55 8.12 21.74
N ARG A 76 -46.99 7.79 22.90
CA ARG A 76 -45.56 7.38 23.04
C ARG A 76 -45.19 6.28 22.05
N TRP A 77 -46.10 5.36 21.75
CA TRP A 77 -45.93 4.29 20.74
C TRP A 77 -45.72 4.84 19.33
N ASN A 78 -46.43 5.85 18.94
CA ASN A 78 -46.27 6.48 17.62
C ASN A 78 -44.93 7.24 17.50
N GLU A 79 -44.42 7.79 18.58
CA GLU A 79 -43.12 8.47 18.59
C GLU A 79 -41.96 7.46 18.55
N GLU A 80 -42.06 6.34 19.24
CA GLU A 80 -41.08 5.25 19.19
C GLU A 80 -41.04 4.57 17.83
N ALA A 81 -42.21 4.27 17.25
CA ALA A 81 -42.28 3.70 15.91
C ALA A 81 -41.65 4.62 14.84
N ARG A 82 -41.92 5.94 14.90
CA ARG A 82 -41.33 6.93 14.01
C ARG A 82 -39.79 7.01 14.16
N ARG A 83 -39.29 6.99 15.40
CA ARG A 83 -37.86 7.00 15.71
C ARG A 83 -37.19 5.78 15.17
N ASN A 84 -37.76 4.60 15.38
CA ASN A 84 -37.21 3.31 14.89
C ASN A 84 -37.19 3.27 13.36
N HIS A 85 -38.26 3.74 12.71
CA HIS A 85 -38.28 3.84 11.25
C HIS A 85 -37.22 4.81 10.72
N ALA A 86 -37.05 5.98 11.33
CA ALA A 86 -36.04 6.95 10.94
C ALA A 86 -34.62 6.41 11.15
N PHE A 87 -34.40 5.64 12.23
CA PHE A 87 -33.12 4.98 12.51
C PHE A 87 -32.81 3.90 11.46
N ASN A 88 -33.76 3.01 11.16
CA ASN A 88 -33.55 1.96 10.14
C ASN A 88 -33.33 2.56 8.75
N THR A 89 -34.03 3.64 8.41
CA THR A 89 -33.81 4.38 7.18
C THR A 89 -32.39 4.98 7.12
N CYS A 90 -31.90 5.53 8.23
CA CYS A 90 -30.54 6.04 8.32
C CYS A 90 -29.50 4.92 8.10
N LEU A 91 -29.67 3.75 8.72
CA LEU A 91 -28.79 2.59 8.52
C LEU A 91 -28.81 2.14 7.04
N GLY A 92 -29.97 2.01 6.44
CA GLY A 92 -30.11 1.64 5.03
C GLY A 92 -29.37 2.60 4.10
N TRP A 93 -29.53 3.91 4.29
CA TRP A 93 -28.79 4.91 3.50
C TRP A 93 -27.28 4.86 3.78
N THR A 94 -26.85 4.53 5.00
CA THR A 94 -25.41 4.38 5.31
C THR A 94 -24.82 3.20 4.57
N ILE A 95 -25.52 2.06 4.49
CA ILE A 95 -25.08 0.87 3.72
C ILE A 95 -24.99 1.21 2.23
N LEU A 96 -26.04 1.86 1.67
CA LEU A 96 -26.01 2.29 0.28
C LEU A 96 -24.91 3.30 -0.02
N GLY A 97 -24.62 4.20 0.91
CA GLY A 97 -23.51 5.16 0.79
C GLY A 97 -22.12 4.55 0.91
N ALA A 98 -22.01 3.35 1.51
CA ALA A 98 -20.77 2.58 1.50
C ALA A 98 -20.50 1.95 0.12
N ILE A 99 -21.57 1.58 -0.62
CA ILE A 99 -21.47 1.04 -1.98
C ILE A 99 -21.25 2.17 -3.00
N VAL A 100 -22.01 3.25 -2.86
CA VAL A 100 -21.92 4.43 -3.76
C VAL A 100 -21.56 5.66 -2.93
N PRO A 101 -20.27 6.02 -2.85
CA PRO A 101 -19.79 7.18 -2.09
C PRO A 101 -20.51 8.46 -2.51
N GLY A 102 -20.97 9.23 -1.52
CA GLY A 102 -21.76 10.45 -1.77
C GLY A 102 -23.27 10.25 -1.77
N LEU A 103 -23.80 9.02 -1.92
CA LEU A 103 -25.23 8.76 -1.99
C LEU A 103 -25.95 9.13 -0.67
N THR A 104 -25.34 8.83 0.47
CA THR A 104 -25.84 9.23 1.79
C THR A 104 -25.92 10.75 1.90
N LEU A 105 -24.90 11.46 1.43
CA LEU A 105 -24.83 12.92 1.48
C LEU A 105 -25.91 13.59 0.59
N SER A 106 -26.26 12.94 -0.54
CA SER A 106 -27.32 13.45 -1.43
C SER A 106 -28.70 13.52 -0.77
N ARG A 107 -28.88 12.85 0.38
CA ARG A 107 -30.08 12.88 1.21
C ARG A 107 -29.98 13.85 2.40
N SER A 108 -28.89 14.57 2.53
CA SER A 108 -28.71 15.59 3.57
C SER A 108 -29.80 16.68 3.49
N ARG A 109 -30.21 17.17 4.65
CA ARG A 109 -31.18 18.29 4.75
C ARG A 109 -30.55 19.61 4.31
N ALA A 110 -29.22 19.73 4.38
CA ALA A 110 -28.52 20.95 3.99
C ALA A 110 -28.28 20.96 2.46
N PRO A 111 -28.77 21.98 1.73
CA PRO A 111 -28.70 22.01 0.26
C PRO A 111 -27.27 21.95 -0.27
N ARG A 112 -26.31 22.61 0.40
CA ARG A 112 -24.89 22.54 0.04
C ARG A 112 -24.32 21.12 0.10
N ARG A 113 -24.61 20.36 1.18
CA ARG A 113 -24.16 18.97 1.36
C ARG A 113 -24.79 18.04 0.34
N ARG A 114 -26.06 18.24 -0.01
CA ARG A 114 -26.76 17.50 -1.05
C ARG A 114 -26.08 17.69 -2.41
N VAL A 115 -25.74 18.92 -2.77
CA VAL A 115 -25.00 19.20 -4.01
C VAL A 115 -23.64 18.51 -3.97
N THR A 116 -22.88 18.61 -2.87
CA THR A 116 -21.60 17.91 -2.73
C THR A 116 -21.74 16.40 -2.92
N GLY A 117 -22.78 15.76 -2.36
CA GLY A 117 -23.03 14.34 -2.56
C GLY A 117 -23.28 13.97 -4.02
N LEU A 118 -24.08 14.76 -4.74
CA LEU A 118 -24.38 14.58 -6.15
C LEU A 118 -23.15 14.80 -7.04
N THR A 119 -22.32 15.80 -6.73
CA THR A 119 -21.04 16.04 -7.46
C THR A 119 -20.08 14.90 -7.28
N ILE A 120 -19.95 14.33 -6.07
CA ILE A 120 -19.10 13.15 -5.83
C ILE A 120 -19.58 11.96 -6.67
N ILE A 121 -20.89 11.68 -6.69
CA ILE A 121 -21.44 10.58 -7.52
C ILE A 121 -21.17 10.84 -9.00
N GLY A 122 -21.38 12.06 -9.48
CA GLY A 122 -21.13 12.45 -10.89
C GLY A 122 -19.66 12.23 -11.26
N LEU A 123 -18.73 12.70 -10.43
CA LEU A 123 -17.30 12.53 -10.66
C LEU A 123 -16.87 11.04 -10.65
N LEU A 124 -17.44 10.24 -9.74
CA LEU A 124 -17.17 8.80 -9.70
C LEU A 124 -17.68 8.08 -10.95
N LEU A 125 -18.89 8.41 -11.42
CA LEU A 125 -19.44 7.82 -12.64
C LEU A 125 -18.63 8.22 -13.88
N ILE A 126 -18.26 9.49 -14.01
CA ILE A 126 -17.41 9.97 -15.11
C ILE A 126 -16.04 9.27 -15.05
N GLY A 127 -15.39 9.24 -13.89
CA GLY A 127 -14.09 8.59 -13.70
C GLY A 127 -14.15 7.10 -14.03
N LEU A 128 -15.18 6.39 -13.57
CA LEU A 128 -15.38 4.96 -13.88
C LEU A 128 -15.60 4.75 -15.39
N THR A 129 -16.42 5.58 -16.03
CA THR A 129 -16.67 5.48 -17.47
C THR A 129 -15.39 5.69 -18.27
N ILE A 130 -14.60 6.70 -17.92
CA ILE A 130 -13.29 6.96 -18.56
C ILE A 130 -12.33 5.79 -18.34
N ALA A 131 -12.26 5.26 -17.12
CA ALA A 131 -11.38 4.14 -16.79
C ALA A 131 -11.76 2.88 -17.58
N VAL A 132 -13.05 2.53 -17.63
CA VAL A 132 -13.55 1.37 -18.38
C VAL A 132 -13.29 1.55 -19.88
N PHE A 133 -13.59 2.72 -20.44
CA PHE A 133 -13.31 3.02 -21.85
C PHE A 133 -11.82 2.87 -22.17
N PHE A 134 -10.94 3.41 -21.30
CA PHE A 134 -9.51 3.36 -21.53
C PHE A 134 -8.93 1.94 -21.45
N ILE A 135 -9.42 1.13 -20.52
CA ILE A 135 -9.02 -0.29 -20.36
C ILE A 135 -9.49 -1.12 -21.56
N LEU A 136 -10.73 -0.93 -22.02
CA LEU A 136 -11.27 -1.66 -23.17
C LEU A 136 -10.59 -1.24 -24.50
N ALA A 137 -10.28 0.04 -24.65
CA ALA A 137 -9.59 0.55 -25.83
C ALA A 137 -8.11 0.13 -25.88
N ASN A 138 -7.47 -0.08 -24.74
CA ASN A 138 -6.04 -0.36 -24.62
C ASN A 138 -5.75 -1.45 -23.58
N PRO A 139 -5.98 -2.73 -23.89
CA PRO A 139 -5.79 -3.81 -22.90
C PRO A 139 -4.34 -3.94 -22.42
N THR A 140 -3.36 -3.51 -23.23
CA THR A 140 -1.94 -3.48 -22.84
C THR A 140 -1.62 -2.42 -21.78
N VAL A 141 -2.47 -1.40 -21.62
CA VAL A 141 -2.28 -0.35 -20.61
C VAL A 141 -2.44 -0.94 -19.18
N ALA A 142 -3.41 -1.84 -18.99
CA ALA A 142 -3.60 -2.51 -17.70
C ALA A 142 -2.32 -3.25 -17.27
N ALA A 143 -1.68 -3.98 -18.20
CA ALA A 143 -0.41 -4.64 -17.94
C ALA A 143 0.74 -3.64 -17.68
N SER A 144 0.72 -2.48 -18.36
CA SER A 144 1.75 -1.46 -18.17
C SER A 144 1.68 -0.73 -16.83
N ILE A 145 0.52 -0.72 -16.16
CA ILE A 145 0.34 -0.12 -14.82
C ILE A 145 1.26 -0.81 -13.80
N VAL A 146 1.37 -2.12 -13.87
CA VAL A 146 2.13 -2.96 -12.93
C VAL A 146 3.65 -2.70 -12.98
N VAL A 147 4.15 -2.15 -14.10
CA VAL A 147 5.59 -1.91 -14.31
C VAL A 147 6.00 -0.44 -14.34
N ARG A 148 5.08 0.50 -14.17
CA ARG A 148 5.41 1.95 -14.18
C ARG A 148 5.71 2.46 -12.76
N PRO A 149 6.98 2.80 -12.41
CA PRO A 149 7.33 3.22 -11.04
C PRO A 149 6.54 4.43 -10.57
N LYS A 150 6.41 5.47 -11.39
CA LYS A 150 5.65 6.69 -11.02
C LYS A 150 4.18 6.39 -10.67
N LEU A 151 3.57 5.42 -11.35
CA LEU A 151 2.19 5.04 -11.10
C LEU A 151 2.08 4.18 -9.84
N LEU A 152 3.03 3.27 -9.62
CA LEU A 152 3.10 2.47 -8.40
C LEU A 152 3.29 3.36 -7.17
N THR A 153 4.20 4.33 -7.22
CA THR A 153 4.37 5.32 -6.14
C THR A 153 3.08 6.13 -5.90
N ALA A 154 2.37 6.54 -6.97
CA ALA A 154 1.09 7.23 -6.85
C ALA A 154 0.01 6.34 -6.21
N LEU A 155 -0.05 5.04 -6.55
CA LEU A 155 -0.97 4.07 -5.93
C LEU A 155 -0.63 3.78 -4.47
N THR A 156 0.66 3.68 -4.13
CA THR A 156 1.14 3.46 -2.76
C THR A 156 0.59 4.49 -1.78
N TRP A 157 0.57 5.75 -2.16
CA TRP A 157 0.06 6.83 -1.30
C TRP A 157 -1.40 7.19 -1.60
N GLY A 158 -1.82 7.07 -2.84
CA GLY A 158 -3.17 7.42 -3.29
C GLY A 158 -4.25 6.51 -2.73
N LEU A 159 -4.03 5.18 -2.73
CA LEU A 159 -5.04 4.23 -2.24
C LEU A 159 -5.32 4.35 -0.74
N PRO A 160 -4.32 4.41 0.16
CA PRO A 160 -4.57 4.67 1.58
C PRO A 160 -5.21 6.04 1.83
N SER A 161 -4.81 7.08 1.10
CA SER A 161 -5.42 8.41 1.20
C SER A 161 -6.88 8.39 0.79
N LEU A 162 -7.21 7.68 -0.28
CA LEU A 162 -8.59 7.45 -0.72
C LEU A 162 -9.39 6.69 0.34
N ALA A 163 -8.80 5.66 0.98
CA ALA A 163 -9.44 4.93 2.06
C ALA A 163 -9.82 5.86 3.22
N VAL A 164 -8.90 6.71 3.66
CA VAL A 164 -9.15 7.69 4.72
C VAL A 164 -10.27 8.66 4.32
N ALA A 165 -10.25 9.16 3.09
CA ALA A 165 -11.28 10.07 2.57
C ALA A 165 -12.67 9.40 2.53
N LEU A 166 -12.75 8.14 2.07
CA LEU A 166 -14.02 7.40 2.02
C LEU A 166 -14.56 7.07 3.41
N VAL A 167 -13.69 6.67 4.35
CA VAL A 167 -14.06 6.44 5.75
C VAL A 167 -14.56 7.74 6.39
N ALA A 168 -13.88 8.85 6.18
CA ALA A 168 -14.31 10.15 6.68
C ALA A 168 -15.66 10.57 6.07
N LEU A 169 -15.83 10.40 4.76
CA LEU A 169 -17.07 10.70 4.05
C LEU A 169 -18.25 9.87 4.58
N LEU A 170 -18.07 8.55 4.74
CA LEU A 170 -19.09 7.64 5.24
C LEU A 170 -19.47 7.99 6.68
N THR A 171 -18.49 8.20 7.55
CA THR A 171 -18.70 8.54 8.96
C THR A 171 -19.41 9.88 9.10
N PHE A 172 -18.94 10.90 8.38
CA PHE A 172 -19.57 12.23 8.37
C PHE A 172 -21.00 12.17 7.85
N SER A 173 -21.24 11.48 6.73
CA SER A 173 -22.57 11.33 6.13
C SER A 173 -23.53 10.58 7.06
N HIS A 174 -23.06 9.54 7.76
CA HIS A 174 -23.85 8.82 8.76
C HIS A 174 -24.24 9.74 9.92
N LEU A 175 -23.29 10.51 10.46
CA LEU A 175 -23.56 11.44 11.56
C LEU A 175 -24.55 12.54 11.16
N ASP A 176 -24.53 12.99 9.92
CA ASP A 176 -25.45 14.02 9.38
C ASP A 176 -26.89 13.49 9.26
N LEU A 177 -27.08 12.23 8.86
CA LEU A 177 -28.42 11.62 8.73
C LEU A 177 -28.96 11.04 10.04
N ARG A 178 -28.15 10.89 11.05
CA ARG A 178 -28.52 10.23 12.31
C ARG A 178 -29.63 10.98 13.03
N PRO A 179 -30.75 10.33 13.40
CA PRO A 179 -31.85 10.95 14.14
C PRO A 179 -31.42 11.39 15.54
N GLN A 180 -31.99 12.50 16.03
CA GLN A 180 -31.79 12.93 17.40
C GLN A 180 -32.56 12.01 18.38
N GLY A 181 -32.01 11.78 19.58
CA GLY A 181 -32.69 11.02 20.63
C GLY A 181 -32.68 9.50 20.48
N ILE A 182 -31.71 8.92 19.75
CA ILE A 182 -31.53 7.47 19.65
C ILE A 182 -31.12 6.84 20.99
N THR A 183 -31.58 5.62 21.24
CA THR A 183 -31.29 4.85 22.44
C THR A 183 -29.81 4.42 22.50
N ARG A 184 -29.32 4.01 23.69
CA ARG A 184 -27.96 3.47 23.84
C ARG A 184 -27.73 2.25 22.96
N GLY A 185 -28.69 1.32 22.89
CA GLY A 185 -28.59 0.15 22.01
C GLY A 185 -28.48 0.52 20.52
N GLN A 186 -29.30 1.46 20.04
CA GLN A 186 -29.23 1.98 18.67
C GLN A 186 -27.87 2.66 18.35
N ARG A 187 -27.26 3.32 19.34
CA ARG A 187 -25.90 3.89 19.19
C ARG A 187 -24.86 2.78 18.95
N TRP A 188 -24.91 1.73 19.76
CA TRP A 188 -24.00 0.59 19.61
C TRP A 188 -24.16 -0.10 18.25
N VAL A 189 -25.40 -0.40 17.84
CA VAL A 189 -25.68 -0.99 16.51
C VAL A 189 -25.13 -0.11 15.38
N SER A 190 -25.40 1.20 15.46
CA SER A 190 -24.90 2.18 14.49
C SER A 190 -23.36 2.20 14.44
N THR A 191 -22.70 2.22 15.61
CA THR A 191 -21.23 2.25 15.68
C THR A 191 -20.62 0.98 15.10
N ILE A 192 -21.14 -0.19 15.48
CA ILE A 192 -20.66 -1.48 14.96
C ILE A 192 -20.83 -1.54 13.44
N LEU A 193 -22.00 -1.16 12.93
CA LEU A 193 -22.25 -1.15 11.49
C LEU A 193 -21.27 -0.22 10.75
N VAL A 194 -21.13 1.03 11.20
CA VAL A 194 -20.23 2.00 10.55
C VAL A 194 -18.80 1.52 10.61
N THR A 195 -18.35 0.98 11.75
CA THR A 195 -16.99 0.43 11.88
C THR A 195 -16.79 -0.74 10.92
N ALA A 196 -17.73 -1.67 10.83
CA ALA A 196 -17.65 -2.80 9.90
C ALA A 196 -17.58 -2.33 8.43
N LEU A 197 -18.43 -1.38 8.03
CA LEU A 197 -18.41 -0.81 6.69
C LEU A 197 -17.10 -0.06 6.40
N CYS A 198 -16.61 0.72 7.34
CA CYS A 198 -15.32 1.42 7.23
C CYS A 198 -14.16 0.44 7.04
N THR A 199 -14.14 -0.65 7.83
CA THR A 199 -13.12 -1.70 7.72
C THR A 199 -13.21 -2.40 6.37
N THR A 200 -14.41 -2.74 5.91
CA THR A 200 -14.63 -3.39 4.61
C THR A 200 -14.13 -2.52 3.43
N ILE A 201 -14.26 -1.19 3.53
CA ILE A 201 -13.76 -0.27 2.50
C ILE A 201 -12.25 -0.05 2.63
N ALA A 202 -11.76 0.18 3.86
CA ALA A 202 -10.39 0.57 4.09
C ALA A 202 -9.39 -0.58 3.88
N THR A 203 -9.74 -1.81 4.29
CA THR A 203 -8.82 -2.96 4.23
C THR A 203 -8.37 -3.28 2.81
N PRO A 204 -9.25 -3.44 1.79
CA PRO A 204 -8.80 -3.72 0.42
C PRO A 204 -7.93 -2.62 -0.16
N LEU A 205 -8.25 -1.36 0.10
CA LEU A 205 -7.47 -0.21 -0.38
C LEU A 205 -6.09 -0.14 0.28
N ALA A 206 -6.03 -0.39 1.59
CA ALA A 206 -4.75 -0.43 2.31
C ALA A 206 -3.86 -1.59 1.84
N VAL A 207 -4.45 -2.78 1.64
CA VAL A 207 -3.76 -3.96 1.12
C VAL A 207 -3.26 -3.71 -0.30
N ALA A 208 -4.09 -3.15 -1.18
CA ALA A 208 -3.69 -2.81 -2.55
C ALA A 208 -2.56 -1.75 -2.57
N GLY A 209 -2.61 -0.74 -1.68
CA GLY A 209 -1.53 0.22 -1.50
C GLY A 209 -0.23 -0.44 -1.02
N ARG A 210 -0.33 -1.43 -0.12
CA ARG A 210 0.82 -2.22 0.32
C ARG A 210 1.42 -3.04 -0.81
N TYR A 211 0.61 -3.71 -1.61
CA TYR A 211 1.09 -4.44 -2.80
C TYR A 211 1.76 -3.50 -3.82
N ALA A 212 1.20 -2.31 -4.05
CA ALA A 212 1.84 -1.31 -4.92
C ALA A 212 3.21 -0.89 -4.40
N TYR A 213 3.35 -0.70 -3.08
CA TYR A 213 4.62 -0.40 -2.43
C TYR A 213 5.64 -1.55 -2.59
N ASP A 214 5.22 -2.79 -2.32
CA ASP A 214 6.09 -3.96 -2.42
C ASP A 214 6.54 -4.18 -3.86
N GLN A 215 5.65 -3.97 -4.84
CA GLN A 215 5.95 -4.04 -6.27
C GLN A 215 6.94 -2.96 -6.71
N ASP A 216 6.76 -1.71 -6.28
CA ASP A 216 7.67 -0.60 -6.59
C ASP A 216 9.09 -0.88 -6.04
N HIS A 217 9.17 -1.35 -4.80
CA HIS A 217 10.43 -1.72 -4.17
C HIS A 217 11.09 -2.93 -4.84
N MET A 218 10.32 -3.93 -5.23
CA MET A 218 10.81 -5.08 -5.97
C MET A 218 11.39 -4.66 -7.33
N LEU A 219 10.63 -3.87 -8.09
CA LEU A 219 11.08 -3.37 -9.39
C LEU A 219 12.35 -2.51 -9.26
N GLY A 220 12.42 -1.64 -8.25
CA GLY A 220 13.60 -0.81 -8.00
C GLY A 220 14.84 -1.60 -7.58
N ARG A 221 14.68 -2.82 -7.03
CA ARG A 221 15.80 -3.72 -6.72
C ARG A 221 16.24 -4.55 -7.92
N ILE A 222 15.30 -4.98 -8.75
CA ILE A 222 15.58 -5.83 -9.92
C ILE A 222 16.03 -4.97 -11.11
N PHE A 223 15.31 -3.88 -11.38
CA PHE A 223 15.59 -2.98 -12.50
C PHE A 223 16.29 -1.73 -11.98
N THR A 224 17.57 -1.63 -12.30
CA THR A 224 18.37 -0.46 -11.92
C THR A 224 18.66 0.41 -13.14
N ASP A 225 18.52 1.72 -12.98
CA ASP A 225 18.86 2.73 -14.00
C ASP A 225 20.36 3.06 -14.02
N LYS A 226 21.19 2.28 -13.33
CA LYS A 226 22.62 2.48 -13.30
C LYS A 226 23.24 2.31 -14.70
N ARG A 227 24.35 2.99 -14.92
CA ARG A 227 25.03 3.02 -16.23
C ARG A 227 25.61 1.67 -16.59
N SER A 228 25.50 1.29 -17.86
CA SER A 228 26.12 0.12 -18.45
C SER A 228 26.49 0.42 -19.90
N GLY A 229 27.73 0.19 -20.27
CA GLY A 229 28.26 0.41 -21.63
C GLY A 229 27.71 -0.58 -22.66
N THR A 230 27.19 -1.71 -22.20
CA THR A 230 26.69 -2.81 -23.06
C THR A 230 25.16 -2.84 -23.15
N ARG A 231 24.44 -1.97 -22.41
CA ARG A 231 22.98 -1.87 -22.47
C ARG A 231 22.53 -1.20 -23.78
N PRO A 232 21.54 -1.74 -24.50
CA PRO A 232 21.02 -1.09 -25.69
C PRO A 232 20.40 0.25 -25.36
N SER A 233 20.64 1.25 -26.20
CA SER A 233 19.94 2.53 -26.15
C SER A 233 18.51 2.33 -26.67
N ILE A 234 17.51 2.58 -25.82
CA ILE A 234 16.10 2.54 -26.22
C ILE A 234 15.57 3.96 -26.29
N ASN A 235 15.00 4.32 -27.44
CA ASN A 235 14.30 5.58 -27.60
C ASN A 235 12.87 5.43 -27.07
N TYR A 236 12.64 5.84 -25.82
CA TYR A 236 11.33 5.76 -25.15
C TYR A 236 10.25 6.69 -25.77
N ASN A 237 10.61 7.56 -26.71
CA ASN A 237 9.66 8.42 -27.42
C ASN A 237 8.99 7.71 -28.60
N GLN A 238 9.41 6.50 -28.95
CA GLN A 238 8.80 5.68 -29.99
C GLN A 238 7.66 4.82 -29.43
N ASP A 239 6.73 4.41 -30.30
CA ASP A 239 5.73 3.43 -29.93
C ASP A 239 6.40 2.11 -29.49
N VAL A 240 5.90 1.54 -28.41
CA VAL A 240 6.40 0.28 -27.83
C VAL A 240 6.44 -0.84 -28.88
N LYS A 241 5.42 -0.93 -29.76
CA LYS A 241 5.40 -1.90 -30.86
C LYS A 241 6.54 -1.70 -31.86
N ALA A 242 6.88 -0.43 -32.17
CA ALA A 242 7.98 -0.11 -33.11
C ALA A 242 9.34 -0.47 -32.48
N ILE A 243 9.53 -0.23 -31.18
CA ILE A 243 10.75 -0.60 -30.46
C ILE A 243 11.00 -2.11 -30.55
N TRP A 244 9.97 -2.92 -30.30
CA TRP A 244 10.10 -4.38 -30.33
C TRP A 244 10.14 -4.95 -31.75
N ALA A 245 9.45 -4.34 -32.71
CA ALA A 245 9.54 -4.73 -34.11
C ALA A 245 10.95 -4.53 -34.68
N ALA A 246 11.67 -3.50 -34.23
CA ALA A 246 13.07 -3.26 -34.63
C ALA A 246 14.07 -4.23 -33.96
N LYS A 247 13.63 -5.00 -32.95
CA LYS A 247 14.47 -5.92 -32.19
C LYS A 247 13.84 -7.31 -32.11
N PRO A 248 14.14 -8.20 -33.05
CA PRO A 248 13.48 -9.51 -33.16
C PRO A 248 13.75 -10.44 -31.97
N ARG A 249 14.88 -10.26 -31.25
CA ARG A 249 15.25 -11.02 -30.07
C ARG A 249 15.85 -10.14 -28.98
N VAL A 250 15.53 -10.46 -27.72
CA VAL A 250 16.18 -9.89 -26.54
C VAL A 250 16.98 -10.99 -25.88
N ASN A 251 18.28 -10.73 -25.68
CA ASN A 251 19.18 -11.66 -25.07
C ASN A 251 19.51 -11.20 -23.64
N VAL A 252 19.18 -12.03 -22.67
CA VAL A 252 19.36 -11.74 -21.25
C VAL A 252 20.35 -12.74 -20.64
N LEU A 253 21.45 -12.23 -20.09
CA LEU A 253 22.40 -13.04 -19.33
C LEU A 253 21.81 -13.31 -17.95
N LEU A 254 21.68 -14.58 -17.60
CA LEU A 254 21.24 -15.05 -16.29
C LEU A 254 22.48 -15.53 -15.52
N VAL A 255 22.73 -14.92 -14.37
CA VAL A 255 23.92 -15.17 -13.55
C VAL A 255 23.51 -15.67 -12.17
N GLY A 256 23.99 -16.83 -11.78
CA GLY A 256 23.95 -17.31 -10.39
C GLY A 256 25.27 -16.98 -9.72
N ALA A 257 25.22 -16.22 -8.62
CA ALA A 257 26.39 -15.80 -7.87
C ALA A 257 26.42 -16.46 -6.49
N ASP A 258 27.63 -16.79 -6.01
CA ASP A 258 27.88 -17.41 -4.69
C ASP A 258 27.91 -16.38 -3.54
N ASP A 259 27.51 -15.15 -3.78
CA ASP A 259 27.50 -14.07 -2.79
C ASP A 259 26.28 -14.14 -1.86
N SER A 260 26.47 -13.70 -0.62
CA SER A 260 25.42 -13.51 0.37
C SER A 260 25.80 -12.39 1.33
N LYS A 261 24.83 -11.87 2.10
CA LYS A 261 25.08 -10.86 3.14
C LYS A 261 26.09 -11.34 4.19
N VAL A 262 26.12 -12.63 4.45
CA VAL A 262 27.04 -13.23 5.42
C VAL A 262 28.44 -13.36 4.82
N ARG A 263 28.55 -13.79 3.55
CA ARG A 263 29.85 -13.98 2.87
C ARG A 263 30.49 -12.69 2.39
N ASN A 264 29.64 -11.73 1.94
CA ASN A 264 30.04 -10.39 1.47
C ASN A 264 31.14 -10.39 0.37
N TYR A 265 31.22 -11.45 -0.45
CA TYR A 265 32.21 -11.61 -1.52
C TYR A 265 32.16 -10.49 -2.56
N ARG A 266 31.00 -9.88 -2.76
CA ARG A 266 30.85 -8.74 -3.65
C ARG A 266 31.67 -7.52 -3.22
N ALA A 267 31.77 -7.25 -1.92
CA ALA A 267 32.60 -6.16 -1.38
C ALA A 267 34.11 -6.48 -1.50
N GLU A 268 34.45 -7.76 -1.35
CA GLU A 268 35.82 -8.23 -1.43
C GLU A 268 36.31 -8.47 -2.86
N ASN A 269 35.46 -8.26 -3.89
CA ASN A 269 35.70 -8.56 -5.31
C ASN A 269 36.07 -10.03 -5.58
N SER A 270 35.61 -10.96 -4.74
CA SER A 270 35.84 -12.39 -4.81
C SER A 270 34.61 -13.22 -5.16
N MET A 271 33.54 -12.55 -5.61
CA MET A 271 32.30 -13.19 -6.00
C MET A 271 32.45 -13.99 -7.28
N ASN A 272 32.15 -15.27 -7.24
CA ASN A 272 32.17 -16.17 -8.40
C ASN A 272 30.77 -16.26 -9.04
N THR A 273 30.76 -16.42 -10.35
CA THR A 273 29.53 -16.62 -11.12
C THR A 273 29.43 -18.10 -11.54
N ASP A 274 28.82 -18.90 -10.64
CA ASP A 274 28.76 -20.34 -10.82
C ASP A 274 27.73 -20.82 -11.86
N THR A 275 26.77 -19.98 -12.17
CA THR A 275 25.79 -20.23 -13.23
C THR A 275 25.86 -19.11 -14.26
N ILE A 276 26.10 -19.46 -15.50
CA ILE A 276 26.16 -18.53 -16.63
C ILE A 276 25.24 -19.07 -17.72
N MET A 277 24.09 -18.44 -17.92
CA MET A 277 23.13 -18.82 -18.96
C MET A 277 22.68 -17.59 -19.75
N VAL A 278 22.27 -17.79 -20.99
CA VAL A 278 21.66 -16.77 -21.83
C VAL A 278 20.29 -17.20 -22.23
N ALA A 279 19.29 -16.43 -21.88
CA ALA A 279 17.94 -16.55 -22.40
C ALA A 279 17.78 -15.62 -23.62
N SER A 280 17.58 -16.20 -24.78
CA SER A 280 17.31 -15.49 -26.03
C SER A 280 15.82 -15.57 -26.35
N ILE A 281 15.12 -14.44 -26.19
CA ILE A 281 13.65 -14.33 -26.20
C ILE A 281 13.21 -13.71 -27.53
N ASN A 282 12.38 -14.40 -28.30
CA ASN A 282 11.75 -13.83 -29.49
C ASN A 282 10.67 -12.81 -29.06
N THR A 283 10.80 -11.58 -29.55
CA THR A 283 9.92 -10.47 -29.14
C THR A 283 8.52 -10.52 -29.76
N SER A 284 8.33 -11.32 -30.82
CA SER A 284 7.03 -11.44 -31.48
C SER A 284 6.09 -12.43 -30.84
N ASN A 285 6.63 -13.56 -30.35
CA ASN A 285 5.83 -14.69 -29.82
C ASN A 285 6.25 -15.16 -28.41
N GLY A 286 7.38 -14.65 -27.88
CA GLY A 286 7.89 -15.04 -26.57
C GLY A 286 8.69 -16.34 -26.54
N ASP A 287 8.90 -17.03 -27.68
CA ASP A 287 9.71 -18.25 -27.74
C ASP A 287 11.12 -17.97 -27.23
N THR A 288 11.56 -18.82 -26.31
CA THR A 288 12.82 -18.63 -25.60
C THR A 288 13.74 -19.80 -25.77
N SER A 289 14.98 -19.52 -26.21
CA SER A 289 16.08 -20.47 -26.22
C SER A 289 17.03 -20.17 -25.08
N ILE A 290 17.47 -21.20 -24.33
CA ILE A 290 18.39 -21.04 -23.21
C ILE A 290 19.70 -21.73 -23.58
N PHE A 291 20.82 -21.00 -23.45
CA PHE A 291 22.18 -21.49 -23.64
C PHE A 291 22.91 -21.43 -22.31
N GLN A 292 23.60 -22.47 -21.93
CA GLN A 292 24.42 -22.48 -20.74
C GLN A 292 25.91 -22.56 -21.11
N ILE A 293 26.72 -21.72 -20.47
CA ILE A 293 28.19 -21.80 -20.53
C ILE A 293 28.67 -22.41 -19.23
N PRO A 294 29.47 -23.51 -19.29
CA PRO A 294 30.05 -24.09 -18.09
C PRO A 294 30.97 -23.08 -17.38
N ARG A 295 30.85 -22.97 -16.07
CA ARG A 295 31.61 -22.00 -15.26
C ARG A 295 33.12 -22.08 -15.42
N ASN A 296 33.62 -23.26 -15.73
CA ASN A 296 35.04 -23.56 -15.93
C ASN A 296 35.48 -23.51 -17.41
N THR A 297 34.71 -22.83 -18.27
CA THR A 297 35.12 -22.59 -19.65
C THR A 297 36.34 -21.68 -19.66
N ALA A 298 37.43 -22.20 -20.25
CA ALA A 298 38.68 -21.48 -20.41
C ALA A 298 38.65 -20.58 -21.67
N ARG A 299 39.54 -19.59 -21.71
CA ARG A 299 39.77 -18.74 -22.89
C ARG A 299 38.49 -18.09 -23.45
N MET A 300 37.61 -17.64 -22.58
CA MET A 300 36.41 -16.93 -23.01
C MET A 300 36.81 -15.73 -23.91
N PRO A 301 36.29 -15.63 -25.14
CA PRO A 301 36.68 -14.59 -26.07
C PRO A 301 36.04 -13.22 -25.70
N PHE A 302 36.70 -12.15 -26.10
CA PHE A 302 36.14 -10.82 -26.07
C PHE A 302 36.02 -10.26 -27.50
N PRO A 303 34.96 -9.49 -27.84
CA PRO A 303 34.82 -8.83 -29.16
C PRO A 303 36.05 -8.00 -29.47
N SER A 304 36.45 -7.97 -30.74
CA SER A 304 37.66 -7.27 -31.21
C SER A 304 37.60 -5.76 -30.97
N ASP A 305 36.42 -5.19 -30.94
CA ASP A 305 36.13 -3.78 -30.61
C ASP A 305 36.01 -3.51 -29.11
N SER A 306 36.03 -4.55 -28.29
CA SER A 306 35.98 -4.44 -26.83
C SER A 306 37.28 -3.90 -26.23
N PRO A 307 37.20 -3.02 -25.23
CA PRO A 307 38.39 -2.58 -24.50
C PRO A 307 39.22 -3.74 -23.89
N LEU A 308 38.54 -4.83 -23.49
CA LEU A 308 39.18 -6.02 -22.88
C LEU A 308 39.92 -6.88 -23.90
N HIS A 309 39.64 -6.77 -25.20
CA HIS A 309 40.34 -7.54 -26.23
C HIS A 309 41.83 -7.22 -26.26
N ARG A 310 42.23 -5.99 -25.94
CA ARG A 310 43.63 -5.56 -25.89
C ARG A 310 44.40 -6.27 -24.74
N ASP A 311 43.74 -6.49 -23.64
CA ASP A 311 44.35 -7.16 -22.48
C ASP A 311 44.26 -8.70 -22.59
N PHE A 312 43.28 -9.20 -23.36
CA PHE A 312 43.01 -10.63 -23.55
C PHE A 312 42.82 -10.99 -25.04
N PRO A 313 43.83 -10.79 -25.90
CA PRO A 313 43.72 -11.05 -27.35
C PRO A 313 43.48 -12.51 -27.73
N ASN A 314 43.91 -13.43 -26.88
CA ASN A 314 43.74 -14.87 -27.03
C ASN A 314 42.61 -15.47 -26.15
N GLY A 315 41.64 -14.61 -25.75
CA GLY A 315 40.60 -14.94 -24.78
C GLY A 315 41.07 -14.72 -23.34
N PHE A 316 40.11 -14.83 -22.40
CA PHE A 316 40.37 -14.60 -20.99
C PHE A 316 41.34 -15.66 -20.45
N VAL A 317 42.61 -15.31 -20.32
CA VAL A 317 43.71 -16.17 -19.91
C VAL A 317 44.78 -15.34 -19.22
N GLY A 318 45.50 -15.93 -18.28
CA GLY A 318 46.60 -15.29 -17.59
C GLY A 318 47.76 -14.96 -18.51
N LYS A 319 48.72 -14.16 -18.03
CA LYS A 319 49.90 -13.74 -18.81
C LYS A 319 50.83 -14.93 -19.17
N ASP A 320 50.76 -16.00 -18.44
CA ASP A 320 51.42 -17.28 -18.69
C ASP A 320 50.84 -18.05 -19.87
N GLY A 321 49.63 -17.66 -20.32
CA GLY A 321 48.92 -18.33 -21.40
C GLY A 321 48.32 -19.69 -21.01
N ASP A 322 48.36 -20.06 -19.74
CA ASP A 322 47.78 -21.32 -19.27
C ASP A 322 46.26 -21.27 -19.26
N GLY A 323 45.63 -22.03 -20.15
CA GLY A 323 44.18 -22.15 -20.25
C GLY A 323 43.55 -22.97 -19.12
N ASN A 324 44.35 -23.67 -18.30
CA ASN A 324 43.85 -24.45 -17.18
C ASN A 324 43.89 -23.67 -15.85
N ASN A 325 44.39 -22.43 -15.88
CA ASN A 325 44.44 -21.59 -14.68
C ASN A 325 43.01 -21.27 -14.18
N PRO A 326 42.61 -21.72 -12.99
CA PRO A 326 41.26 -21.51 -12.47
C PRO A 326 40.89 -20.03 -12.28
N ASP A 327 41.89 -19.15 -12.07
CA ASP A 327 41.70 -17.72 -11.90
C ASP A 327 41.26 -17.00 -13.22
N TYR A 328 41.33 -17.73 -14.35
CA TYR A 328 41.00 -17.22 -15.67
C TYR A 328 39.94 -18.07 -16.39
N MET A 329 39.03 -18.66 -15.64
CA MET A 329 37.85 -19.34 -16.16
C MET A 329 36.62 -18.38 -16.23
N ALA A 330 35.56 -18.79 -16.90
CA ALA A 330 34.37 -17.96 -17.14
C ALA A 330 33.78 -17.41 -15.86
N ASN A 331 33.77 -18.17 -14.76
CA ASN A 331 33.24 -17.73 -13.45
C ASN A 331 34.03 -16.58 -12.83
N GLU A 332 35.30 -16.40 -13.20
CA GLU A 332 36.20 -15.38 -12.65
C GLU A 332 36.17 -14.06 -13.43
N ILE A 333 35.55 -14.03 -14.60
CA ILE A 333 35.47 -12.79 -15.41
C ILE A 333 34.89 -11.64 -14.63
N TRP A 334 33.79 -11.90 -13.91
CA TRP A 334 33.08 -10.86 -13.15
C TRP A 334 33.98 -10.20 -12.09
N SER A 335 34.56 -11.03 -11.22
CA SER A 335 35.42 -10.58 -10.11
C SER A 335 36.71 -9.97 -10.59
N THR A 336 37.41 -10.63 -11.52
CA THR A 336 38.69 -10.16 -12.06
C THR A 336 38.56 -8.81 -12.77
N VAL A 337 37.53 -8.63 -13.62
CA VAL A 337 37.38 -7.36 -14.34
C VAL A 337 36.96 -6.24 -13.37
N LYS A 338 36.08 -6.51 -12.42
CA LYS A 338 35.72 -5.55 -11.38
C LYS A 338 36.92 -5.13 -10.52
N ALA A 339 37.81 -6.05 -10.20
CA ALA A 339 38.96 -5.81 -9.32
C ALA A 339 40.16 -5.15 -10.04
N ARG A 340 40.41 -5.53 -11.29
CA ARG A 340 41.70 -5.20 -11.95
C ARG A 340 41.57 -4.44 -13.26
N TYR A 341 40.38 -4.45 -13.89
CA TYR A 341 40.19 -3.88 -15.24
C TYR A 341 39.01 -2.90 -15.31
N VAL A 342 38.55 -2.38 -14.15
CA VAL A 342 37.42 -1.46 -14.08
C VAL A 342 37.60 -0.23 -14.98
N ASP A 343 38.82 0.32 -15.03
CA ASP A 343 39.15 1.49 -15.85
C ASP A 343 39.05 1.24 -17.35
N ARG A 344 39.12 -0.03 -17.78
CA ARG A 344 38.95 -0.44 -19.17
C ARG A 344 37.49 -0.39 -19.63
N MET A 345 36.56 -0.58 -18.69
CA MET A 345 35.14 -0.74 -19.01
C MET A 345 34.41 0.61 -19.23
N GLY A 346 35.11 1.73 -19.04
CA GLY A 346 34.50 3.06 -19.21
C GLY A 346 33.43 3.39 -18.18
N ALA A 347 32.44 4.19 -18.56
CA ALA A 347 31.41 4.69 -17.66
C ALA A 347 30.33 3.62 -17.40
N THR A 348 30.65 2.64 -16.56
CA THR A 348 29.69 1.60 -16.11
C THR A 348 29.71 1.47 -14.60
N ASP A 349 28.53 1.19 -14.01
CA ASP A 349 28.37 0.89 -12.61
C ASP A 349 28.45 -0.65 -12.35
N TYR A 350 28.54 -1.45 -13.44
CA TYR A 350 28.59 -2.93 -13.39
C TYR A 350 29.67 -3.51 -14.32
N PRO A 351 30.95 -3.17 -14.10
CA PRO A 351 32.03 -3.58 -15.00
C PRO A 351 32.16 -5.11 -15.17
N GLY A 352 31.96 -5.88 -14.10
CA GLY A 352 32.00 -7.34 -14.17
C GLY A 352 30.85 -7.93 -14.99
N ALA A 353 29.62 -7.38 -14.85
CA ALA A 353 28.48 -7.81 -15.65
C ALA A 353 28.67 -7.49 -17.13
N ASP A 354 29.13 -6.27 -17.43
CA ASP A 354 29.38 -5.86 -18.80
C ASP A 354 30.48 -6.71 -19.46
N ALA A 355 31.54 -7.04 -18.74
CA ALA A 355 32.58 -7.92 -19.23
C ALA A 355 32.07 -9.34 -19.50
N LEU A 356 31.28 -9.91 -18.57
CA LEU A 356 30.69 -11.23 -18.75
C LEU A 356 29.71 -11.27 -19.91
N LYS A 357 28.91 -10.18 -20.12
CA LYS A 357 28.04 -10.04 -21.29
C LYS A 357 28.82 -10.02 -22.59
N LEU A 358 29.93 -9.28 -22.65
CA LEU A 358 30.81 -9.24 -23.82
C LEU A 358 31.39 -10.60 -24.14
N ALA A 359 31.98 -11.27 -23.15
CA ALA A 359 32.60 -12.58 -23.33
C ALA A 359 31.59 -13.66 -23.74
N THR A 360 30.44 -13.70 -23.04
CA THR A 360 29.38 -14.66 -23.33
C THR A 360 28.74 -14.39 -24.71
N GLY A 361 28.56 -13.11 -25.04
CA GLY A 361 28.02 -12.69 -26.33
C GLY A 361 28.92 -13.10 -27.49
N GLU A 362 30.22 -12.87 -27.37
CA GLU A 362 31.20 -13.26 -28.38
C GLU A 362 31.27 -14.77 -28.57
N ALA A 363 31.27 -15.52 -27.44
CA ALA A 363 31.31 -16.97 -27.48
C ALA A 363 30.08 -17.60 -28.17
N LEU A 364 28.92 -16.94 -28.08
CA LEU A 364 27.66 -17.43 -28.67
C LEU A 364 27.30 -16.75 -29.99
N GLY A 365 28.06 -15.77 -30.44
CA GLY A 365 27.71 -14.95 -31.60
C GLY A 365 26.45 -14.09 -31.39
N LEU A 366 26.16 -13.69 -30.14
CA LEU A 366 24.96 -12.96 -29.74
C LEU A 366 25.32 -11.62 -29.09
N LYS A 367 24.52 -10.59 -29.35
CA LYS A 367 24.59 -9.36 -28.57
C LYS A 367 23.72 -9.50 -27.32
N ILE A 368 24.36 -9.49 -26.16
CA ILE A 368 23.65 -9.59 -24.88
C ILE A 368 23.15 -8.19 -24.44
N ASP A 369 21.85 -8.08 -24.21
CA ASP A 369 21.21 -6.79 -23.91
C ASP A 369 21.20 -6.45 -22.44
N TYR A 370 20.73 -7.39 -21.64
CA TYR A 370 20.52 -7.22 -20.21
C TYR A 370 21.18 -8.35 -19.42
N PHE A 371 21.31 -8.16 -18.13
CA PHE A 371 21.63 -9.26 -17.23
C PHE A 371 20.67 -9.28 -16.04
N VAL A 372 20.46 -10.46 -15.49
CA VAL A 372 19.77 -10.71 -14.23
C VAL A 372 20.71 -11.56 -13.38
N MET A 373 20.98 -11.10 -12.17
CA MET A 373 21.80 -11.84 -11.22
C MET A 373 20.96 -12.27 -10.03
N LEU A 374 21.08 -13.52 -9.66
CA LEU A 374 20.51 -14.12 -8.46
C LEU A 374 21.65 -14.57 -7.55
N ASP A 375 21.72 -14.01 -6.36
CA ASP A 375 22.63 -14.45 -5.30
C ASP A 375 21.96 -15.43 -4.34
N ILE A 376 22.71 -15.97 -3.39
CA ILE A 376 22.22 -16.98 -2.44
C ILE A 376 21.06 -16.43 -1.60
N ASP A 377 21.13 -15.18 -1.16
CA ASP A 377 20.06 -14.55 -0.38
C ASP A 377 18.78 -14.39 -1.20
N GLY A 378 18.92 -14.01 -2.47
CA GLY A 378 17.80 -13.91 -3.42
C GLY A 378 17.15 -15.27 -3.65
N LEU A 379 17.94 -16.31 -3.86
CA LEU A 379 17.48 -17.69 -4.03
C LEU A 379 16.73 -18.19 -2.79
N GLN A 380 17.29 -17.95 -1.60
CA GLN A 380 16.66 -18.32 -0.34
C GLN A 380 15.30 -17.61 -0.17
N THR A 381 15.23 -16.31 -0.47
CA THR A 381 13.99 -15.53 -0.36
C THR A 381 12.91 -16.07 -1.28
N VAL A 382 13.24 -16.35 -2.55
CA VAL A 382 12.29 -16.89 -3.53
C VAL A 382 11.84 -18.30 -3.13
N SER A 383 12.77 -19.17 -2.76
CA SER A 383 12.47 -20.56 -2.36
C SER A 383 11.58 -20.60 -1.12
N TYR A 384 11.84 -19.76 -0.12
CA TYR A 384 11.05 -19.71 1.11
C TYR A 384 9.62 -19.26 0.86
N THR A 385 9.42 -18.25 0.00
CA THR A 385 8.07 -17.78 -0.36
C THR A 385 7.28 -18.83 -1.15
N HIS A 386 7.92 -19.58 -2.05
CA HIS A 386 7.28 -20.65 -2.81
C HIS A 386 6.94 -21.87 -1.94
N LEU A 387 7.87 -22.32 -1.09
CA LEU A 387 7.64 -23.48 -0.22
C LEU A 387 6.51 -23.22 0.77
N ARG A 388 6.45 -22.03 1.36
CA ARG A 388 5.37 -21.66 2.29
C ARG A 388 3.99 -21.57 1.64
N ALA A 389 3.91 -21.25 0.36
CA ALA A 389 2.65 -21.23 -0.39
C ALA A 389 2.06 -22.65 -0.63
N HIS A 390 2.86 -23.70 -0.48
CA HIS A 390 2.44 -25.12 -0.61
C HIS A 390 2.14 -25.78 0.75
N GLU A 391 2.46 -25.13 1.88
CA GLU A 391 2.22 -25.66 3.23
C GLU A 391 0.91 -25.14 3.86
N THR A 392 0.22 -24.21 3.20
CA THR A 392 -1.10 -23.67 3.61
C THR A 392 -2.20 -24.12 2.64
#